data_054c9c94f305312974f58fd51e1e8ffe
#
_entry.id   054c9c94f305312974f58fd51e1e8ffe
#
_cell.length_a   1.000
_cell.length_b   1.000
_cell.length_c   1.000
_cell.angle_alpha   90.00
_cell.angle_beta   90.00
_cell.angle_gamma   90.00
#
_symmetry.space_group_name_H-M   'P 1'
#
loop_
_entity.id
_entity.type
_entity.pdbx_description
1 polymer ?
#
loop_
_entity_poly.entity_id
_entity_poly.type
_entity_poly.pdbx_seq_one_letter_code
_entity_poly.pdbx_strand_id
1 'polypeptide(L)'
;MKKAVTTVSAILLIGAAIFYFVTFFAYIPSDKFFGFPVPKNANLVKEKKRAAIYDWSKASEENGIPSGYKLVIKSKGWKERGREGASTYYEKGNKIIDLIAQTDELTLIKDKD
;
A
#
# COMPACT_ATOMS: atom_id res chain seq x y z
N MET A 1 28.44 25.36 -16.74
CA MET A 1 28.11 24.80 -15.42
C MET A 1 26.66 25.00 -15.02
N LYS A 2 26.07 26.20 -15.11
CA LYS A 2 24.68 26.44 -14.73
C LYS A 2 23.67 25.61 -15.54
N LYS A 3 23.89 25.43 -16.84
CA LYS A 3 23.02 24.65 -17.72
C LYS A 3 23.00 23.15 -17.36
N ALA A 4 24.17 22.60 -16.99
CA ALA A 4 24.27 21.18 -16.62
C ALA A 4 23.52 20.90 -15.31
N VAL A 5 23.63 21.77 -14.30
CA VAL A 5 22.93 21.64 -13.03
C VAL A 5 21.41 21.73 -13.23
N THR A 6 20.96 22.68 -14.07
CA THR A 6 19.52 22.83 -14.37
C THR A 6 18.97 21.59 -15.07
N THR A 7 19.71 21.01 -16.02
CA THR A 7 19.30 19.80 -16.74
C THR A 7 19.20 18.59 -15.80
N VAL A 8 20.17 18.40 -14.90
CA VAL A 8 20.16 17.31 -13.93
C VAL A 8 18.96 17.46 -12.98
N SER A 9 18.69 18.69 -12.49
CA SER A 9 17.55 18.96 -11.63
C SER A 9 16.22 18.66 -12.33
N ALA A 10 16.08 19.02 -13.61
CA ALA A 10 14.88 18.73 -14.40
C ALA A 10 14.67 17.23 -14.57
N ILE A 11 15.73 16.46 -14.83
CA ILE A 11 15.67 15.01 -14.97
C ILE A 11 15.23 14.37 -13.65
N LEU A 12 15.77 14.82 -12.53
CA LEU A 12 15.40 14.33 -11.20
C LEU A 12 13.94 14.62 -10.88
N LEU A 13 13.44 15.81 -11.22
CA LEU A 13 12.03 16.17 -11.01
C LEU A 13 11.09 15.33 -11.87
N ILE A 14 11.45 15.08 -13.13
CA ILE A 14 10.65 14.23 -14.02
C ILE A 14 10.63 12.79 -13.49
N GLY A 15 11.77 12.27 -13.07
CA GLY A 15 11.87 10.94 -12.48
C GLY A 15 11.02 10.79 -11.22
N ALA A 16 11.04 11.80 -10.34
CA ALA A 16 10.23 11.82 -9.13
C ALA A 16 8.75 11.87 -9.47
N ALA A 17 8.35 12.66 -10.46
CA ALA A 17 6.97 12.76 -10.91
C ALA A 17 6.47 11.44 -11.48
N ILE A 18 7.28 10.76 -12.29
CA ILE A 18 6.94 9.45 -12.85
C ILE A 18 6.80 8.42 -11.73
N PHE A 19 7.73 8.38 -10.79
CA PHE A 19 7.67 7.48 -9.64
C PHE A 19 6.38 7.69 -8.84
N TYR A 20 6.04 8.95 -8.56
CA TYR A 20 4.82 9.31 -7.84
C TYR A 20 3.58 8.82 -8.58
N PHE A 21 3.50 9.12 -9.88
CA PHE A 21 2.37 8.73 -10.72
C PHE A 21 2.18 7.23 -10.75
N VAL A 22 3.24 6.48 -11.07
CA VAL A 22 3.20 5.01 -11.16
C VAL A 22 2.81 4.42 -9.81
N THR A 23 3.39 4.92 -8.71
CA THR A 23 3.14 4.42 -7.37
C THR A 23 1.68 4.64 -6.96
N PHE A 24 1.17 5.86 -7.12
CA PHE A 24 -0.18 6.17 -6.67
C PHE A 24 -1.26 5.55 -7.56
N PHE A 25 -1.01 5.40 -8.86
CA PHE A 25 -1.95 4.73 -9.75
C PHE A 25 -1.94 3.21 -9.65
N ALA A 26 -0.95 2.63 -8.98
CA ALA A 26 -0.89 1.19 -8.75
C ALA A 26 -1.87 0.70 -7.69
N TYR A 27 -2.51 1.61 -6.95
CA TYR A 27 -3.40 1.27 -5.84
C TYR A 27 -4.73 1.98 -5.98
N ILE A 28 -5.81 1.30 -5.56
CA ILE A 28 -7.17 1.85 -5.60
C ILE A 28 -7.79 1.74 -4.21
N PRO A 29 -8.70 2.67 -3.84
CA PRO A 29 -9.39 2.56 -2.56
C PRO A 29 -10.36 1.39 -2.55
N SER A 30 -10.47 0.69 -1.43
CA SER A 30 -11.40 -0.41 -1.25
C SER A 30 -12.60 0.04 -0.42
N ASP A 31 -13.79 -0.04 -0.97
CA ASP A 31 -15.01 0.31 -0.24
C ASP A 31 -15.22 -0.59 0.99
N LYS A 32 -14.89 -1.86 0.83
CA LYS A 32 -15.02 -2.83 1.92
C LYS A 32 -14.16 -2.48 3.13
N PHE A 33 -12.99 -1.89 2.90
CA PHE A 33 -12.03 -1.55 3.95
C PHE A 33 -11.91 -0.03 4.17
N PHE A 34 -13.04 0.68 4.05
CA PHE A 34 -13.14 2.11 4.37
C PHE A 34 -12.20 2.98 3.53
N GLY A 35 -12.00 2.62 2.28
CA GLY A 35 -11.11 3.33 1.39
C GLY A 35 -9.64 2.98 1.53
N PHE A 36 -9.31 1.97 2.33
CA PHE A 36 -7.92 1.49 2.44
C PHE A 36 -7.41 1.08 1.07
N PRO A 37 -6.22 1.55 0.64
CA PRO A 37 -5.73 1.25 -0.71
C PRO A 37 -5.36 -0.22 -0.88
N VAL A 38 -5.72 -0.78 -2.03
CA VAL A 38 -5.38 -2.15 -2.43
C VAL A 38 -4.69 -2.13 -3.78
N PRO A 39 -3.74 -3.05 -4.04
CA PRO A 39 -3.06 -3.09 -5.33
C PRO A 39 -4.03 -3.43 -6.46
N LYS A 40 -3.97 -2.68 -7.57
CA LYS A 40 -4.81 -2.93 -8.74
C LYS A 40 -4.57 -4.30 -9.36
N ASN A 41 -3.33 -4.75 -9.35
CA ASN A 41 -2.94 -6.03 -9.96
C ASN A 41 -2.92 -7.19 -8.99
N ALA A 42 -3.43 -7.00 -7.78
CA ALA A 42 -3.68 -8.11 -6.88
C ALA A 42 -4.97 -8.82 -7.28
N ASN A 43 -4.96 -10.14 -7.24
CA ASN A 43 -6.12 -10.95 -7.61
C ASN A 43 -6.85 -11.42 -6.37
N LEU A 44 -8.13 -11.09 -6.25
CA LEU A 44 -8.95 -11.53 -5.14
C LEU A 44 -9.16 -13.04 -5.25
N VAL A 45 -8.69 -13.77 -4.24
CA VAL A 45 -8.79 -15.24 -4.19
C VAL A 45 -9.96 -15.68 -3.34
N LYS A 46 -10.17 -15.03 -2.20
CA LYS A 46 -11.20 -15.39 -1.24
C LYS A 46 -11.70 -14.16 -0.52
N GLU A 47 -12.99 -14.09 -0.31
CA GLU A 47 -13.61 -12.99 0.41
C GLU A 47 -14.51 -13.53 1.52
N LYS A 48 -14.40 -12.92 2.69
CA LYS A 48 -15.25 -13.18 3.86
C LYS A 48 -15.88 -11.87 4.30
N LYS A 49 -16.78 -11.92 5.27
CA LYS A 49 -17.49 -10.73 5.74
C LYS A 49 -16.57 -9.59 6.12
N ARG A 50 -15.48 -9.88 6.83
CA ARG A 50 -14.54 -8.86 7.31
C ARG A 50 -13.13 -9.00 6.74
N ALA A 51 -12.94 -9.87 5.76
CA ALA A 51 -11.61 -10.16 5.26
C ALA A 51 -11.62 -10.36 3.75
N ALA A 52 -10.48 -10.11 3.14
CA ALA A 52 -10.24 -10.42 1.74
C ALA A 52 -8.82 -10.90 1.58
N ILE A 53 -8.63 -11.95 0.81
CA ILE A 53 -7.34 -12.56 0.55
C ILE A 53 -7.02 -12.38 -0.92
N TYR A 54 -5.85 -11.80 -1.20
CA TYR A 54 -5.39 -11.50 -2.56
C TYR A 54 -4.10 -12.24 -2.87
N ASP A 55 -3.98 -12.75 -4.10
CA ASP A 55 -2.69 -13.14 -4.64
C ASP A 55 -1.98 -11.89 -5.14
N TRP A 56 -0.78 -11.65 -4.64
CA TRP A 56 0.00 -10.49 -5.03
C TRP A 56 1.49 -10.79 -4.88
N SER A 57 2.20 -10.80 -5.98
CA SER A 57 3.62 -11.20 -6.02
C SER A 57 4.55 -10.28 -5.22
N LYS A 58 4.11 -9.04 -4.93
CA LYS A 58 4.94 -8.08 -4.19
C LYS A 58 4.78 -8.19 -2.67
N ALA A 59 3.86 -9.03 -2.19
CA ALA A 59 3.75 -9.31 -0.76
C ALA A 59 4.81 -10.32 -0.34
N SER A 60 5.40 -10.10 0.84
CA SER A 60 6.46 -10.94 1.36
C SER A 60 6.29 -11.11 2.87
N GLU A 61 6.46 -12.32 3.35
CA GLU A 61 6.46 -12.59 4.79
C GLU A 61 7.68 -11.94 5.45
N GLU A 62 8.82 -12.00 4.79
CA GLU A 62 10.08 -11.47 5.31
C GLU A 62 10.14 -9.94 5.25
N ASN A 63 9.76 -9.35 4.13
CA ASN A 63 9.91 -7.92 3.88
C ASN A 63 8.61 -7.12 4.00
N GLY A 64 7.46 -7.80 4.16
CA GLY A 64 6.16 -7.16 4.23
C GLY A 64 5.66 -6.66 2.88
N ILE A 65 5.28 -5.39 2.84
CA ILE A 65 4.78 -4.75 1.60
C ILE A 65 5.81 -3.74 1.08
N PRO A 66 5.76 -3.41 -0.24
CA PRO A 66 6.67 -2.42 -0.81
C PRO A 66 6.53 -1.05 -0.14
N SER A 67 7.64 -0.30 -0.09
CA SER A 67 7.65 1.04 0.49
C SER A 67 6.69 2.00 -0.22
N GLY A 68 6.48 1.83 -1.52
CA GLY A 68 5.50 2.61 -2.28
C GLY A 68 4.08 2.40 -1.78
N TYR A 69 3.72 1.16 -1.47
CA TYR A 69 2.41 0.85 -0.89
C TYR A 69 2.25 1.51 0.49
N LYS A 70 3.27 1.44 1.33
CA LYS A 70 3.25 2.10 2.64
C LYS A 70 3.04 3.61 2.50
N LEU A 71 3.68 4.22 1.51
CA LEU A 71 3.53 5.64 1.22
C LEU A 71 2.09 5.99 0.83
N VAL A 72 1.47 5.20 -0.03
CA VAL A 72 0.07 5.40 -0.44
C VAL A 72 -0.87 5.25 0.76
N ILE A 73 -0.67 4.23 1.58
CA ILE A 73 -1.47 4.01 2.79
C ILE A 73 -1.41 5.24 3.71
N LYS A 74 -0.19 5.73 3.94
CA LYS A 74 0.02 6.91 4.79
C LYS A 74 -0.63 8.16 4.19
N SER A 75 -0.54 8.35 2.88
CA SER A 75 -1.11 9.51 2.20
C SER A 75 -2.64 9.54 2.29
N LYS A 76 -3.28 8.40 2.49
CA LYS A 76 -4.74 8.30 2.63
C LYS A 76 -5.20 8.48 4.09
N GLY A 77 -4.29 8.82 4.98
CA GLY A 77 -4.62 9.13 6.37
C GLY A 77 -4.53 7.96 7.33
N TRP A 78 -4.05 6.81 6.88
CA TRP A 78 -3.86 5.65 7.73
C TRP A 78 -2.52 5.71 8.44
N LYS A 79 -2.53 5.44 9.74
CA LYS A 79 -1.32 5.41 10.57
C LYS A 79 -1.00 3.98 10.97
N GLU A 80 0.26 3.61 10.81
CA GLU A 80 0.75 2.33 11.29
C GLU A 80 0.82 2.35 12.81
N ARG A 81 0.15 1.40 13.46
CA ARG A 81 0.12 1.31 14.92
C ARG A 81 1.12 0.32 15.49
N GLY A 82 1.38 -0.75 14.78
CA GLY A 82 2.29 -1.77 15.25
C GLY A 82 2.33 -2.96 14.33
N ARG A 83 3.29 -3.83 14.57
CA ARG A 83 3.49 -5.04 13.78
C ARG A 83 3.69 -6.23 14.70
N GLU A 84 2.98 -7.31 14.42
CA GLU A 84 3.15 -8.60 15.08
C GLU A 84 3.28 -9.68 14.01
N GLY A 85 4.49 -10.25 13.86
CA GLY A 85 4.76 -11.24 12.84
C GLY A 85 4.48 -10.68 11.45
N ALA A 86 3.57 -11.32 10.70
CA ALA A 86 3.18 -10.90 9.36
C ALA A 86 2.09 -9.83 9.36
N SER A 87 1.50 -9.52 10.51
CA SER A 87 0.42 -8.53 10.64
C SER A 87 0.95 -7.14 10.93
N THR A 88 0.44 -6.16 10.21
CA THR A 88 0.67 -4.74 10.50
C THR A 88 -0.69 -4.07 10.66
N TYR A 89 -0.89 -3.38 11.77
CA TYR A 89 -2.16 -2.72 12.07
C TYR A 89 -2.11 -1.26 11.65
N TYR A 90 -3.13 -0.84 10.90
CA TYR A 90 -3.30 0.55 10.45
C TYR A 90 -4.57 1.12 11.04
N GLU A 91 -4.51 2.37 11.46
CA GLU A 91 -5.64 3.06 12.08
C GLU A 91 -5.96 4.37 11.37
N LYS A 92 -7.25 4.62 11.20
CA LYS A 92 -7.75 5.89 10.69
C LYS A 92 -9.06 6.21 11.45
N GLY A 93 -9.01 7.23 12.31
CA GLY A 93 -10.14 7.52 13.20
C GLY A 93 -10.40 6.35 14.14
N ASN A 94 -11.62 5.82 14.10
CA ASN A 94 -11.98 4.65 14.90
C ASN A 94 -11.91 3.33 14.12
N LYS A 95 -11.31 3.36 12.93
CA LYS A 95 -11.23 2.19 12.05
C LYS A 95 -9.84 1.59 12.10
N ILE A 96 -9.79 0.27 12.14
CA ILE A 96 -8.53 -0.49 12.20
C ILE A 96 -8.55 -1.53 11.08
N ILE A 97 -7.46 -1.61 10.34
CA ILE A 97 -7.23 -2.61 9.30
C ILE A 97 -6.00 -3.42 9.69
N ASP A 98 -6.13 -4.73 9.73
CA ASP A 98 -5.03 -5.65 9.89
C ASP A 98 -4.58 -6.08 8.50
N LEU A 99 -3.34 -5.72 8.14
CA LEU A 99 -2.74 -6.09 6.89
C LEU A 99 -1.74 -7.21 7.15
N ILE A 100 -1.99 -8.37 6.56
CA ILE A 100 -1.14 -9.54 6.71
C ILE A 100 -0.43 -9.80 5.39
N ALA A 101 0.90 -9.67 5.41
CA ALA A 101 1.73 -9.90 4.24
C ALA A 101 2.46 -11.23 4.40
N GLN A 102 2.14 -12.17 3.52
CA GLN A 102 2.84 -13.45 3.41
C GLN A 102 3.40 -13.56 2.00
N THR A 103 4.20 -14.57 1.73
CA THR A 103 4.80 -14.71 0.40
C THR A 103 3.70 -14.86 -0.66
N ASP A 104 3.66 -13.91 -1.60
CA ASP A 104 2.69 -13.85 -2.69
C ASP A 104 1.24 -13.75 -2.23
N GLU A 105 0.98 -13.40 -0.96
CA GLU A 105 -0.36 -13.30 -0.42
C GLU A 105 -0.54 -12.05 0.44
N LEU A 106 -1.61 -11.31 0.17
CA LEU A 106 -1.98 -10.13 0.93
C LEU A 106 -3.37 -10.34 1.50
N THR A 107 -3.50 -10.27 2.83
CA THR A 107 -4.79 -10.39 3.49
C THR A 107 -5.12 -9.09 4.21
N LEU A 108 -6.34 -8.62 4.03
CA LEU A 108 -6.86 -7.47 4.77
C LEU A 108 -8.02 -7.92 5.63
N ILE A 109 -8.01 -7.51 6.89
CA ILE A 109 -9.09 -7.81 7.84
C ILE A 109 -9.50 -6.51 8.49
N LYS A 110 -10.80 -6.22 8.49
CA LYS A 110 -11.33 -5.06 9.21
C LYS A 110 -11.83 -5.49 10.58
N ASP A 111 -11.53 -4.66 11.58
CA ASP A 111 -11.89 -4.94 12.97
C ASP A 111 -13.40 -4.87 13.19
N LYS A 112 -14.09 -3.94 12.52
CA LYS A 112 -15.54 -3.74 12.63
C LYS A 112 -16.18 -3.53 11.26
N ASP A 113 -17.45 -3.81 11.16
CA ASP A 113 -18.22 -3.57 9.94
C ASP A 113 -18.41 -2.07 9.67
#